data_9ce387ca2d53779470d73c08aa08615f
#
_entry.id   9ce387ca2d53779470d73c08aa08615f
#
_cell.length_a   1.000
_cell.length_b   1.000
_cell.length_c   1.000
_cell.angle_alpha   90.00
_cell.angle_beta   90.00
_cell.angle_gamma   90.00
#
_symmetry.space_group_name_H-M   'P 1'
#
loop_
_entity.id
_entity.type
_entity.pdbx_description
1 polymer ?
#
loop_
_entity_poly.entity_id
_entity_poly.type
_entity_poly.pdbx_seq_one_letter_code
_entity_poly.pdbx_strand_id
1 'polypeptide(L)'
;MIIVRELTGGLYFGERKTVEENGVKKAIDTLSYNENEIRRIAIKAFDIAMKRRKKVTSVDKANVLDSSRLWRKVVEEVAKDYPEVTLEHMLVDNCAMQLVRDPKQFDVILTENMFGDILSDEASMVTGSIGMLSSASLNETKFGLL
;
A
#
# COMPACT_ATOMS: atom_id res chain seq x y z
N MET A 1 5.74 -0.85 -13.85
CA MET A 1 5.40 -1.13 -12.42
C MET A 1 3.91 -1.12 -12.22
N ILE A 2 3.44 -1.86 -11.23
CA ILE A 2 2.03 -1.89 -10.85
C ILE A 2 1.93 -1.53 -9.37
N ILE A 3 0.97 -0.68 -9.03
CA ILE A 3 0.66 -0.36 -7.64
C ILE A 3 -0.63 -1.09 -7.25
N VAL A 4 -0.51 -1.97 -6.26
CA VAL A 4 -1.63 -2.73 -5.71
C VAL A 4 -2.02 -2.08 -4.40
N ARG A 5 -3.20 -1.47 -4.39
CA ARG A 5 -3.70 -0.66 -3.28
C ARG A 5 -4.89 -1.33 -2.61
N GLU A 6 -4.83 -1.46 -1.29
CA GLU A 6 -5.96 -1.94 -0.50
C GLU A 6 -7.05 -0.85 -0.47
N LEU A 7 -8.32 -1.21 -0.65
CA LEU A 7 -9.41 -0.25 -0.76
C LEU A 7 -10.54 -0.43 0.26
N THR A 8 -10.48 -1.47 1.10
CA THR A 8 -11.60 -1.80 1.98
C THR A 8 -11.43 -1.32 3.41
N GLY A 9 -10.24 -0.95 3.80
CA GLY A 9 -9.93 -0.50 5.14
C GLY A 9 -9.18 0.82 5.18
N GLY A 10 -8.54 1.07 6.31
CA GLY A 10 -7.68 2.22 6.51
C GLY A 10 -8.39 3.47 6.95
N LEU A 11 -7.76 4.60 6.69
CA LEU A 11 -8.20 5.90 7.17
C LEU A 11 -9.53 6.34 6.57
N TYR A 12 -9.77 6.04 5.30
CA TYR A 12 -10.97 6.50 4.58
C TYR A 12 -12.27 5.95 5.17
N PHE A 13 -12.21 4.79 5.84
CA PHE A 13 -13.37 4.11 6.42
C PHE A 13 -13.32 4.09 7.94
N GLY A 14 -12.30 4.70 8.54
CA GLY A 14 -12.16 4.77 9.98
C GLY A 14 -13.07 5.81 10.60
N GLU A 15 -13.21 5.73 11.92
CA GLU A 15 -13.98 6.70 12.68
C GLU A 15 -13.34 8.08 12.62
N ARG A 16 -14.15 9.09 12.40
CA ARG A 16 -13.73 10.49 12.38
C ARG A 16 -14.60 11.28 13.34
N LYS A 17 -13.96 12.12 14.13
CA LYS A 17 -14.71 12.99 15.03
C LYS A 17 -13.90 14.24 15.38
N THR A 18 -14.64 15.29 15.71
CA THR A 18 -14.07 16.49 16.30
C THR A 18 -14.71 16.67 17.66
N VAL A 19 -13.90 16.76 18.69
CA VAL A 19 -14.34 16.96 20.06
C VAL A 19 -13.82 18.28 20.58
N GLU A 20 -14.46 18.81 21.64
CA GLU A 20 -14.01 20.01 22.30
C GLU A 20 -13.64 19.68 23.74
N GLU A 21 -12.39 19.98 24.11
CA GLU A 21 -11.85 19.74 25.45
C GLU A 21 -11.31 21.08 25.98
N ASN A 22 -11.79 21.51 27.13
CA ASN A 22 -11.35 22.75 27.77
C ASN A 22 -11.41 23.96 26.84
N GLY A 23 -12.44 24.05 26.00
CA GLY A 23 -12.59 25.14 25.04
C GLY A 23 -11.75 25.01 23.78
N VAL A 24 -11.00 23.91 23.62
CA VAL A 24 -10.14 23.67 22.47
C VAL A 24 -10.71 22.53 21.63
N LYS A 25 -10.81 22.74 20.32
CA LYS A 25 -11.29 21.72 19.39
C LYS A 25 -10.17 20.74 19.07
N LYS A 26 -10.53 19.46 19.02
CA LYS A 26 -9.61 18.37 18.71
C LYS A 26 -10.26 17.46 17.68
N ALA A 27 -9.59 17.27 16.54
CA ALA A 27 -10.03 16.37 15.49
C ALA A 27 -9.27 15.05 15.56
N ILE A 28 -10.01 13.95 15.43
CA ILE A 28 -9.45 12.60 15.50
C ILE A 28 -9.87 11.82 14.28
N ASP A 29 -8.89 11.24 13.60
CA ASP A 29 -9.12 10.29 12.50
C ASP A 29 -8.51 8.96 12.88
N THR A 30 -9.25 7.88 12.65
CA THR A 30 -8.81 6.53 13.00
C THR A 30 -8.43 5.76 11.74
N LEU A 31 -7.20 5.28 11.72
CA LEU A 31 -6.71 4.39 10.68
C LEU A 31 -6.64 2.99 11.26
N SER A 32 -7.38 2.05 10.68
CA SER A 32 -7.40 0.68 11.18
C SER A 32 -7.36 -0.34 10.05
N TYR A 33 -6.67 -1.45 10.30
CA TYR A 33 -6.61 -2.61 9.44
C TYR A 33 -6.70 -3.87 10.27
N ASN A 34 -7.41 -4.88 9.77
CA ASN A 34 -7.38 -6.21 10.36
C ASN A 34 -6.55 -7.15 9.49
N GLU A 35 -6.19 -8.30 10.06
CA GLU A 35 -5.34 -9.30 9.39
C GLU A 35 -5.95 -9.79 8.07
N ASN A 36 -7.26 -9.93 8.02
CA ASN A 36 -7.94 -10.46 6.83
C ASN A 36 -7.86 -9.49 5.65
N GLU A 37 -8.02 -8.20 5.92
CA GLU A 37 -7.89 -7.18 4.90
C GLU A 37 -6.48 -7.15 4.31
N ILE A 38 -5.48 -7.20 5.18
CA ILE A 38 -4.07 -7.19 4.77
C ILE A 38 -3.73 -8.46 3.98
N ARG A 39 -4.11 -9.60 4.50
CA ARG A 39 -3.82 -10.90 3.87
C ARG A 39 -4.41 -10.98 2.47
N ARG A 40 -5.64 -10.55 2.32
CA ARG A 40 -6.34 -10.58 1.04
C ARG A 40 -5.61 -9.77 -0.04
N ILE A 41 -5.23 -8.54 0.28
CA ILE A 41 -4.54 -7.70 -0.71
C ILE A 41 -3.10 -8.18 -0.95
N ALA A 42 -2.45 -8.71 0.08
CA ALA A 42 -1.11 -9.25 -0.06
C ALA A 42 -1.08 -10.44 -1.02
N ILE A 43 -2.02 -11.37 -0.88
CA ILE A 43 -2.13 -12.52 -1.80
C ILE A 43 -2.28 -12.04 -3.23
N LYS A 44 -3.12 -11.03 -3.47
CA LYS A 44 -3.30 -10.46 -4.81
C LYS A 44 -1.98 -9.90 -5.36
N ALA A 45 -1.25 -9.16 -4.53
CA ALA A 45 0.02 -8.57 -4.95
C ALA A 45 1.06 -9.65 -5.29
N PHE A 46 1.17 -10.69 -4.49
CA PHE A 46 2.12 -11.77 -4.74
C PHE A 46 1.73 -12.59 -5.97
N ASP A 47 0.44 -12.84 -6.19
CA ASP A 47 -0.04 -13.51 -7.40
C ASP A 47 0.32 -12.71 -8.65
N ILE A 48 0.16 -11.41 -8.61
CA ILE A 48 0.52 -10.52 -9.72
C ILE A 48 2.03 -10.57 -9.96
N ALA A 49 2.82 -10.51 -8.89
CA ALA A 49 4.28 -10.54 -8.99
C ALA A 49 4.80 -11.84 -9.62
N MET A 50 4.15 -12.97 -9.35
CA MET A 50 4.51 -14.26 -9.94
C MET A 50 4.44 -14.23 -11.47
N LYS A 51 3.59 -13.40 -12.04
CA LYS A 51 3.42 -13.24 -13.49
C LYS A 51 4.27 -12.12 -14.07
N ARG A 52 5.08 -11.49 -13.25
CA ARG A 52 5.93 -10.37 -13.63
C ARG A 52 7.38 -10.66 -13.23
N ARG A 53 8.07 -9.66 -12.66
CA ARG A 53 9.50 -9.79 -12.31
C ARG A 53 9.73 -10.37 -10.91
N LYS A 54 8.66 -10.84 -10.26
CA LYS A 54 8.74 -11.56 -8.99
C LYS A 54 9.36 -10.75 -7.84
N LYS A 55 8.99 -9.48 -7.77
CA LYS A 55 9.40 -8.60 -6.68
C LYS A 55 8.21 -7.82 -6.17
N VAL A 56 7.99 -7.87 -4.85
CA VAL A 56 6.99 -7.06 -4.15
C VAL A 56 7.71 -6.11 -3.21
N THR A 57 7.44 -4.81 -3.37
CA THR A 57 7.84 -3.79 -2.41
C THR A 57 6.61 -3.42 -1.60
N SER A 58 6.60 -3.82 -0.33
CA SER A 58 5.50 -3.54 0.58
C SER A 58 5.79 -2.23 1.30
N VAL A 59 4.88 -1.27 1.14
CA VAL A 59 5.06 0.09 1.64
C VAL A 59 4.23 0.28 2.91
N ASP A 60 4.87 0.78 3.95
CA ASP A 60 4.25 0.98 5.25
C ASP A 60 4.85 2.17 5.99
N LYS A 61 4.38 2.40 7.21
CA LYS A 61 4.94 3.38 8.14
C LYS A 61 5.18 2.72 9.51
N ALA A 62 5.85 1.59 9.50
CA ALA A 62 6.03 0.74 10.69
C ALA A 62 6.82 1.41 11.81
N ASN A 63 7.61 2.44 11.50
CA ASN A 63 8.32 3.22 12.52
C ASN A 63 7.37 4.11 13.35
N VAL A 64 6.12 4.28 12.91
CA VAL A 64 5.14 5.14 13.59
C VAL A 64 3.83 4.41 13.92
N LEU A 65 3.30 3.60 12.98
CA LEU A 65 1.93 3.10 13.04
C LEU A 65 1.86 1.62 13.42
N ASP A 66 0.99 1.31 14.39
CA ASP A 66 0.71 -0.09 14.73
C ASP A 66 0.04 -0.84 13.58
N SER A 67 -0.83 -0.18 12.82
CA SER A 67 -1.44 -0.79 11.63
C SER A 67 -0.38 -1.23 10.61
N SER A 68 0.67 -0.44 10.45
CA SER A 68 1.78 -0.79 9.56
C SER A 68 2.65 -1.92 10.12
N ARG A 69 2.79 -2.02 11.43
CA ARG A 69 3.50 -3.14 12.06
C ARG A 69 2.77 -4.45 11.85
N LEU A 70 1.44 -4.44 12.00
CA LEU A 70 0.60 -5.60 11.68
C LEU A 70 0.67 -5.91 10.18
N TRP A 71 0.62 -4.88 9.35
CA TRP A 71 0.75 -5.00 7.89
C TRP A 71 2.01 -5.77 7.51
N ARG A 72 3.13 -5.34 8.03
CA ARG A 72 4.43 -5.96 7.75
C ARG A 72 4.46 -7.42 8.17
N LYS A 73 3.94 -7.72 9.35
CA LYS A 73 3.89 -9.10 9.87
C LYS A 73 3.05 -10.01 8.98
N VAL A 74 1.86 -9.57 8.58
CA VAL A 74 0.97 -10.38 7.75
C VAL A 74 1.54 -10.56 6.34
N VAL A 75 2.12 -9.51 5.78
CA VAL A 75 2.76 -9.61 4.46
C VAL A 75 3.92 -10.61 4.48
N GLU A 76 4.70 -10.63 5.55
CA GLU A 76 5.78 -11.61 5.71
C GLU A 76 5.24 -13.04 5.78
N GLU A 77 4.10 -13.24 6.45
CA GLU A 77 3.45 -14.55 6.51
C GLU A 77 3.01 -15.02 5.13
N VAL A 78 2.40 -14.12 4.36
CA VAL A 78 1.98 -14.44 2.98
C VAL A 78 3.19 -14.75 2.11
N ALA A 79 4.27 -14.03 2.27
CA ALA A 79 5.49 -14.22 1.48
C ALA A 79 6.06 -15.63 1.59
N LYS A 80 5.82 -16.32 2.71
CA LYS A 80 6.29 -17.70 2.89
C LYS A 80 5.69 -18.67 1.90
N ASP A 81 4.51 -18.37 1.37
CA ASP A 81 3.85 -19.20 0.36
C ASP A 81 4.32 -18.87 -1.06
N TYR A 82 5.18 -17.87 -1.21
CA TYR A 82 5.67 -17.40 -2.51
C TYR A 82 7.20 -17.29 -2.49
N PRO A 83 7.91 -18.42 -2.35
CA PRO A 83 9.37 -18.41 -2.19
C PRO A 83 10.12 -17.84 -3.37
N GLU A 84 9.50 -17.80 -4.55
CA GLU A 84 10.13 -17.23 -5.74
C GLU A 84 10.04 -15.70 -5.80
N VAL A 85 9.20 -15.09 -4.97
CA VAL A 85 9.00 -13.64 -4.97
C VAL A 85 9.90 -13.00 -3.92
N THR A 86 10.66 -11.99 -4.32
CA THR A 86 11.47 -11.20 -3.40
C THR A 86 10.58 -10.16 -2.73
N LEU A 87 10.53 -10.17 -1.41
CA LEU A 87 9.82 -9.17 -0.62
C LEU A 87 10.80 -8.15 -0.06
N GLU A 88 10.49 -6.88 -0.27
CA GLU A 88 11.19 -5.75 0.32
C GLU A 88 10.19 -4.88 1.06
N HIS A 89 10.48 -4.56 2.31
CA HIS A 89 9.70 -3.55 3.05
C HIS A 89 10.32 -2.17 2.83
N MET A 90 9.47 -1.18 2.64
CA MET A 90 9.95 0.19 2.45
C MET A 90 9.01 1.16 3.17
N LEU A 91 9.58 2.10 3.90
CA LEU A 91 8.78 3.16 4.52
C LEU A 91 8.21 4.06 3.42
N VAL A 92 7.00 4.56 3.61
CA VAL A 92 6.28 5.32 2.59
C VAL A 92 7.05 6.57 2.12
N ASP A 93 7.69 7.26 3.04
CA ASP A 93 8.48 8.45 2.70
C ASP A 93 9.71 8.10 1.85
N ASN A 94 10.38 6.99 2.16
CA ASN A 94 11.47 6.50 1.32
C ASN A 94 10.96 6.05 -0.05
N CYS A 95 9.81 5.38 -0.10
CA CYS A 95 9.22 4.98 -1.38
C CYS A 95 8.93 6.19 -2.27
N ALA A 96 8.41 7.26 -1.68
CA ALA A 96 8.16 8.50 -2.41
C ALA A 96 9.45 9.07 -3.03
N MET A 97 10.54 9.04 -2.27
CA MET A 97 11.85 9.50 -2.78
C MET A 97 12.38 8.57 -3.87
N GLN A 98 12.28 7.26 -3.67
CA GLN A 98 12.79 6.27 -4.63
C GLN A 98 12.01 6.27 -5.94
N LEU A 99 10.72 6.61 -5.91
CA LEU A 99 9.92 6.74 -7.13
C LEU A 99 10.45 7.86 -8.03
N VAL A 100 10.94 8.94 -7.45
CA VAL A 100 11.55 10.02 -8.21
C VAL A 100 12.95 9.64 -8.68
N ARG A 101 13.72 9.02 -7.81
CA ARG A 101 15.12 8.69 -8.06
C ARG A 101 15.30 7.58 -9.09
N ASP A 102 14.57 6.50 -8.93
CA ASP A 102 14.69 5.31 -9.78
C ASP A 102 13.38 4.51 -9.79
N PRO A 103 12.39 4.94 -10.58
CA PRO A 103 11.09 4.23 -10.63
C PRO A 103 11.20 2.82 -11.20
N LYS A 104 12.23 2.53 -11.98
CA LYS A 104 12.40 1.23 -12.63
C LYS A 104 12.78 0.12 -11.65
N GLN A 105 13.22 0.46 -10.45
CA GLN A 105 13.51 -0.54 -9.42
C GLN A 105 12.27 -1.29 -8.94
N PHE A 106 11.08 -0.72 -9.13
CA PHE A 106 9.83 -1.30 -8.66
C PHE A 106 9.18 -2.20 -9.71
N ASP A 107 8.73 -3.37 -9.27
CA ASP A 107 7.86 -4.24 -10.07
C ASP A 107 6.42 -4.14 -9.58
N VAL A 108 6.14 -4.66 -8.39
CA VAL A 108 4.83 -4.53 -7.74
C VAL A 108 5.00 -3.77 -6.43
N ILE A 109 4.27 -2.70 -6.27
CA ILE A 109 4.19 -1.96 -5.01
C ILE A 109 2.88 -2.36 -4.34
N LEU A 110 2.98 -2.88 -3.11
CA LEU A 110 1.85 -3.24 -2.28
C LEU A 110 1.69 -2.19 -1.20
N THR A 111 0.52 -1.60 -1.08
CA THR A 111 0.31 -0.47 -0.18
C THR A 111 -1.10 -0.43 0.39
N GLU A 112 -1.21 0.17 1.58
CA GLU A 112 -2.51 0.47 2.18
C GLU A 112 -3.21 1.60 1.42
N ASN A 113 -4.46 1.90 1.82
CA ASN A 113 -5.34 2.77 1.04
C ASN A 113 -4.79 4.19 0.85
N MET A 114 -4.46 4.88 1.94
CA MET A 114 -4.03 6.27 1.87
C MET A 114 -2.65 6.42 1.21
N PHE A 115 -1.70 5.57 1.57
CA PHE A 115 -0.36 5.64 0.96
C PHE A 115 -0.42 5.34 -0.53
N GLY A 116 -1.27 4.39 -0.92
CA GLY A 116 -1.48 4.06 -2.34
C GLY A 116 -2.05 5.23 -3.13
N ASP A 117 -2.96 5.97 -2.52
CA ASP A 117 -3.54 7.17 -3.14
C ASP A 117 -2.44 8.20 -3.45
N ILE A 118 -1.59 8.47 -2.48
CA ILE A 118 -0.51 9.46 -2.62
C ILE A 118 0.56 8.97 -3.62
N LEU A 119 0.99 7.72 -3.47
CA LEU A 119 2.07 7.17 -4.29
C LEU A 119 1.67 7.00 -5.75
N SER A 120 0.42 6.64 -6.03
CA SER A 120 -0.02 6.49 -7.41
C SER A 120 -0.06 7.84 -8.13
N ASP A 121 -0.47 8.90 -7.44
CA ASP A 121 -0.45 10.24 -8.01
C ASP A 121 0.98 10.70 -8.30
N GLU A 122 1.89 10.48 -7.36
CA GLU A 122 3.29 10.81 -7.55
C GLU A 122 3.91 10.03 -8.71
N ALA A 123 3.66 8.72 -8.75
CA ALA A 123 4.22 7.87 -9.79
C ALA A 123 3.74 8.30 -11.17
N SER A 124 2.49 8.69 -11.30
CA SER A 124 1.91 9.20 -12.54
C SER A 124 2.66 10.45 -13.04
N MET A 125 3.02 11.34 -12.13
CA MET A 125 3.76 12.56 -12.49
C MET A 125 5.21 12.26 -12.88
N VAL A 126 5.84 11.32 -12.20
CA VAL A 126 7.25 10.97 -12.44
C VAL A 126 7.44 10.24 -13.76
N THR A 127 6.57 9.29 -14.07
CA THR A 127 6.67 8.54 -15.33
C THR A 127 6.22 9.36 -16.52
N GLY A 128 5.43 10.41 -16.29
CA GLY A 128 4.95 11.29 -17.34
C GLY A 128 4.03 10.63 -18.36
N SER A 129 3.61 9.40 -18.10
CA SER A 129 2.81 8.65 -19.07
C SER A 129 1.88 7.67 -18.39
N ILE A 130 0.59 7.77 -18.72
CA ILE A 130 -0.43 6.83 -18.27
C ILE A 130 -0.13 5.43 -18.80
N GLY A 131 0.42 5.34 -20.02
CA GLY A 131 0.75 4.04 -20.62
C GLY A 131 1.89 3.30 -19.96
N MET A 132 2.72 3.99 -19.17
CA MET A 132 3.86 3.36 -18.48
C MET A 132 3.54 2.98 -17.04
N LEU A 133 2.42 3.47 -16.52
CA LEU A 133 2.02 3.24 -15.14
C LEU A 133 0.66 2.56 -15.11
N SER A 134 0.60 1.42 -14.44
CA SER A 134 -0.66 0.75 -14.14
C SER A 134 -0.88 0.82 -12.65
N SER A 135 -2.01 1.37 -12.25
CA SER A 135 -2.46 1.36 -10.86
C SER A 135 -3.65 0.43 -10.80
N ALA A 136 -3.58 -0.56 -9.93
CA ALA A 136 -4.63 -1.54 -9.79
C ALA A 136 -5.28 -1.38 -8.42
N SER A 137 -6.60 -1.21 -8.43
CA SER A 137 -7.42 -1.22 -7.24
C SER A 137 -8.08 -2.58 -7.13
N LEU A 138 -7.79 -3.32 -6.06
CA LEU A 138 -8.25 -4.68 -5.89
C LEU A 138 -9.23 -4.79 -4.74
N ASN A 139 -10.32 -5.52 -4.98
CA ASN A 139 -11.22 -5.97 -3.95
C ASN A 139 -11.32 -7.49 -4.04
N GLU A 140 -12.30 -8.09 -3.36
CA GLU A 140 -12.43 -9.55 -3.30
C GLU A 140 -12.64 -10.20 -4.66
N THR A 141 -13.28 -9.52 -5.57
CA THR A 141 -13.76 -10.10 -6.83
C THR A 141 -13.25 -9.39 -8.06
N LYS A 142 -12.58 -8.25 -7.92
CA LYS A 142 -12.35 -7.39 -9.04
C LYS A 142 -10.95 -6.79 -9.04
N PHE A 143 -10.33 -6.80 -10.21
CA PHE A 143 -9.07 -6.16 -10.49
C PHE A 143 -9.34 -4.93 -11.35
N GLY A 144 -9.06 -3.75 -10.82
CA GLY A 144 -9.25 -2.50 -11.53
C GLY A 144 -7.94 -1.90 -12.00
N LEU A 145 -7.91 -1.40 -13.23
CA LEU A 145 -6.76 -0.70 -13.79
C LEU A 145 -7.08 0.77 -13.99
N LEU A 146 -6.14 1.60 -13.68
CA LEU A 146 -6.18 3.03 -14.00
C LEU A 146 -5.33 3.34 -15.21
#